data_3614666cbf60c89cf480f7e830133e68
#
_entry.id   3614666cbf60c89cf480f7e830133e68
#
_cell.length_a   1.000
_cell.length_b   1.000
_cell.length_c   1.000
_cell.angle_alpha   90.00
_cell.angle_beta   90.00
_cell.angle_gamma   90.00
#
_symmetry.space_group_name_H-M   'P 1'
#
loop_
_entity.id
_entity.type
_entity.pdbx_description
1 polymer ?
#
loop_
_entity_poly.entity_id
_entity_poly.type
_entity_poly.pdbx_seq_one_letter_code
_entity_poly.pdbx_strand_id
1 'polypeptide(L)'
;MIIYGAGMAGLLAANMLRRHSPEIKEKQDELPNNHDALLRFRNNSVGVATNIPFRKVKVRKYDKVLHVEPTLYLSNLYSQKVTGSYFDRSINNLDPVERYIAPPNLISLMAEGVNVSYRKTLLNLSEFSEKPIISTIPMPVLMKLTNW
;
A
#
# COMPACT_ATOMS: atom_id res chain seq x y z
N MET A 1 -8.41 3.79 -20.34
CA MET A 1 -8.73 3.70 -18.89
C MET A 1 -7.96 4.78 -18.16
N ILE A 2 -8.58 5.43 -17.19
CA ILE A 2 -7.96 6.51 -16.40
C ILE A 2 -7.87 6.08 -14.93
N ILE A 3 -6.74 6.38 -14.29
CA ILE A 3 -6.53 6.17 -12.85
C ILE A 3 -6.26 7.54 -12.23
N TYR A 4 -7.00 7.91 -11.20
CA TYR A 4 -6.76 9.14 -10.45
C TYR A 4 -5.97 8.86 -9.18
N GLY A 5 -4.81 9.51 -9.07
CA GLY A 5 -3.84 9.41 -7.98
C GLY A 5 -2.65 8.52 -8.33
N ALA A 6 -1.44 9.07 -8.26
CA ALA A 6 -0.17 8.38 -8.50
C ALA A 6 0.50 7.89 -7.20
N GLY A 7 -0.27 7.71 -6.15
CA GLY A 7 0.20 7.03 -4.94
C GLY A 7 0.43 5.54 -5.15
N MET A 8 0.89 4.83 -4.13
CA MET A 8 1.20 3.39 -4.20
C MET A 8 0.04 2.57 -4.79
N ALA A 9 -1.21 2.85 -4.41
CA ALA A 9 -2.38 2.13 -4.91
C ALA A 9 -2.63 2.37 -6.41
N GLY A 10 -2.51 3.63 -6.86
CA GLY A 10 -2.68 3.97 -8.29
C GLY A 10 -1.59 3.39 -9.17
N LEU A 11 -0.34 3.46 -8.72
CA LEU A 11 0.78 2.86 -9.43
C LEU A 11 0.66 1.33 -9.48
N LEU A 12 0.22 0.69 -8.39
CA LEU A 12 -0.04 -0.76 -8.39
C LEU A 12 -1.15 -1.11 -9.38
N ALA A 13 -2.27 -0.38 -9.36
CA ALA A 13 -3.36 -0.58 -10.31
C ALA A 13 -2.90 -0.43 -11.77
N ALA A 14 -2.07 0.58 -12.07
CA ALA A 14 -1.49 0.77 -13.40
C ALA A 14 -0.61 -0.39 -13.82
N ASN A 15 0.22 -0.91 -12.92
CA ASN A 15 1.05 -2.08 -13.20
C ASN A 15 0.22 -3.33 -13.47
N MET A 16 -0.82 -3.59 -12.68
CA MET A 16 -1.73 -4.73 -12.89
C MET A 16 -2.52 -4.63 -14.21
N LEU A 17 -2.76 -3.41 -14.67
CA LEU A 17 -3.56 -3.12 -15.86
C LEU A 17 -2.73 -2.68 -17.06
N ARG A 18 -1.42 -2.93 -17.08
CA ARG A 18 -0.50 -2.53 -18.16
C ARG A 18 -1.00 -2.86 -19.56
N ARG A 19 -1.63 -4.03 -19.73
CA ARG A 19 -2.22 -4.44 -21.02
C ARG A 19 -3.28 -3.49 -21.58
N HIS A 20 -3.87 -2.65 -20.73
CA HIS A 20 -4.89 -1.67 -21.11
C HIS A 20 -4.32 -0.26 -21.26
N SER A 21 -2.99 -0.11 -21.16
CA SER A 21 -2.29 1.18 -21.28
C SER A 21 -2.98 2.29 -20.47
N PRO A 22 -3.13 2.12 -19.14
CA PRO A 22 -3.81 3.12 -18.32
C PRO A 22 -3.01 4.41 -18.26
N GLU A 23 -3.71 5.53 -18.25
CA GLU A 23 -3.16 6.85 -17.94
C GLU A 23 -3.42 7.16 -16.47
N ILE A 24 -2.40 7.54 -15.71
CA ILE A 24 -2.57 8.09 -14.37
C ILE A 24 -2.68 9.61 -14.45
N LYS A 25 -3.70 10.17 -13.81
CA LYS A 25 -3.84 11.60 -13.59
C LYS A 25 -3.50 11.92 -12.12
N GLU A 26 -2.46 12.71 -11.91
CA GLU A 26 -1.98 13.10 -10.60
C GLU A 26 -2.18 14.59 -10.36
N LYS A 27 -2.67 14.95 -9.17
CA LYS A 27 -2.90 16.34 -8.77
C LYS A 27 -1.58 17.09 -8.55
N GLN A 28 -0.61 16.43 -7.97
CA GLN A 28 0.73 16.99 -7.69
C GLN A 28 1.49 17.20 -9.00
N ASP A 29 2.61 17.88 -8.93
CA ASP A 29 3.51 18.12 -10.05
C ASP A 29 4.63 17.08 -10.15
N GLU A 30 4.72 16.20 -9.16
CA GLU A 30 5.69 15.12 -9.11
C GLU A 30 5.10 13.87 -8.44
N LEU A 31 5.80 12.76 -8.55
CA LEU A 31 5.47 11.53 -7.82
C LEU A 31 5.70 11.72 -6.32
N PRO A 32 4.95 11.00 -5.47
CA PRO A 32 5.24 10.98 -4.04
C PRO A 32 6.64 10.40 -3.81
N ASN A 33 7.31 10.90 -2.79
CA ASN A 33 8.62 10.40 -2.38
C ASN A 33 8.55 8.91 -2.04
N ASN A 34 9.66 8.21 -2.23
CA ASN A 34 9.79 6.86 -1.71
C ASN A 34 9.70 6.88 -0.17
N HIS A 35 9.19 5.79 0.37
CA HIS A 35 9.07 5.66 1.82
C HIS A 35 10.45 5.51 2.48
N ASP A 36 10.73 6.32 3.49
CA ASP A 36 11.92 6.15 4.33
C ASP A 36 11.81 4.91 5.21
N ALA A 37 10.58 4.49 5.52
CA ALA A 37 10.32 3.31 6.32
C ALA A 37 10.40 2.03 5.50
N LEU A 38 10.94 0.99 6.12
CA LEU A 38 11.00 -0.34 5.54
C LEU A 38 9.59 -0.93 5.37
N LEU A 39 9.13 -1.06 4.12
CA LEU A 39 7.83 -1.65 3.79
C LEU A 39 7.93 -3.17 3.82
N ARG A 40 7.17 -3.79 4.71
CA ARG A 40 7.09 -5.25 4.88
C ARG A 40 5.70 -5.77 4.57
N PHE A 41 5.62 -6.68 3.63
CA PHE A 41 4.37 -7.31 3.19
C PHE A 41 4.25 -8.74 3.74
N ARG A 42 3.01 -9.19 3.96
CA ARG A 42 2.73 -10.55 4.44
C ARG A 42 2.96 -11.61 3.37
N ASN A 43 2.80 -11.24 2.11
CA ASN A 43 2.99 -12.10 0.95
C ASN A 43 3.69 -11.31 -0.17
N ASN A 44 4.05 -11.98 -1.26
CA ASN A 44 4.74 -11.37 -2.40
C ASN A 44 3.81 -10.91 -3.52
N SER A 45 2.51 -10.75 -3.27
CA SER A 45 1.55 -10.43 -4.33
C SER A 45 1.87 -9.14 -5.05
N VAL A 46 2.31 -8.10 -4.32
CA VAL A 46 2.71 -6.82 -4.92
C VAL A 46 3.97 -6.98 -5.77
N GLY A 47 4.98 -7.67 -5.27
CA GLY A 47 6.21 -7.94 -6.04
C GLY A 47 5.93 -8.70 -7.33
N VAL A 48 5.07 -9.70 -7.27
CA VAL A 48 4.62 -10.46 -8.45
C VAL A 48 3.84 -9.58 -9.43
N ALA A 49 2.87 -8.82 -8.94
CA ALA A 49 2.02 -7.97 -9.78
C ALA A 49 2.78 -6.85 -10.48
N THR A 50 3.84 -6.35 -9.87
CA THR A 50 4.68 -5.27 -10.40
C THR A 50 5.94 -5.77 -11.10
N ASN A 51 6.24 -7.06 -11.01
CA ASN A 51 7.53 -7.65 -11.42
C ASN A 51 8.75 -7.01 -10.73
N ILE A 52 8.56 -6.49 -9.51
CA ILE A 52 9.63 -5.92 -8.69
C ILE A 52 10.06 -6.97 -7.66
N PRO A 53 11.35 -7.33 -7.59
CA PRO A 53 11.81 -8.35 -6.66
C PRO A 53 11.78 -7.85 -5.21
N PHE A 54 11.02 -8.54 -4.35
CA PHE A 54 10.99 -8.29 -2.92
C PHE A 54 11.89 -9.28 -2.20
N ARG A 55 12.63 -8.80 -1.21
CA ARG A 55 13.50 -9.64 -0.39
C ARG A 55 12.71 -10.43 0.64
N LYS A 56 12.72 -11.76 0.53
CA LYS A 56 12.11 -12.66 1.51
C LYS A 56 12.93 -12.68 2.80
N VAL A 57 12.28 -12.53 3.95
CA VAL A 57 12.89 -12.56 5.27
C VAL A 57 12.04 -13.36 6.25
N LYS A 58 12.68 -13.93 7.26
CA LYS A 58 11.98 -14.49 8.42
C LYS A 58 11.98 -13.45 9.54
N VAL A 59 10.81 -13.16 10.08
CA VAL A 59 10.64 -12.19 11.15
C VAL A 59 10.17 -12.93 12.39
N ARG A 60 10.88 -12.72 13.48
CA ARG A 60 10.55 -13.24 14.79
C ARG A 60 10.19 -12.09 15.72
N LYS A 61 9.22 -12.29 16.57
CA LYS A 61 8.93 -11.34 17.64
C LYS A 61 10.04 -11.42 18.69
N TYR A 62 10.43 -10.27 19.19
CA TYR A 62 11.46 -10.17 20.21
C TYR A 62 11.21 -8.93 21.06
N ASP A 63 11.24 -9.07 22.37
CA ASP A 63 11.18 -7.94 23.28
C ASP A 63 12.60 -7.44 23.56
N LYS A 64 12.89 -6.23 23.08
CA LYS A 64 14.21 -5.63 23.24
C LYS A 64 14.50 -5.21 24.68
N VAL A 65 13.47 -4.88 25.43
CA VAL A 65 13.63 -4.38 26.81
C VAL A 65 13.92 -5.53 27.76
N LEU A 66 13.17 -6.61 27.63
CA LEU A 66 13.31 -7.78 28.50
C LEU A 66 14.31 -8.81 27.98
N HIS A 67 14.82 -8.64 26.74
CA HIS A 67 15.70 -9.61 26.07
C HIS A 67 15.14 -11.03 26.04
N VAL A 68 13.80 -11.13 26.00
CA VAL A 68 13.07 -12.41 25.98
C VAL A 68 12.10 -12.46 24.81
N GLU A 69 11.69 -13.66 24.47
CA GLU A 69 10.61 -13.86 23.51
C GLU A 69 9.29 -13.35 24.07
N PRO A 70 8.43 -12.71 23.23
CA PRO A 70 7.18 -12.18 23.70
C PRO A 70 6.29 -13.28 24.25
N THR A 71 5.78 -13.05 25.43
CA THR A 71 4.80 -13.90 26.10
C THR A 71 3.38 -13.63 25.58
N LEU A 72 2.44 -14.51 25.92
CA LEU A 72 1.01 -14.31 25.68
C LEU A 72 0.55 -12.96 26.23
N TYR A 73 1.01 -12.58 27.39
CA TYR A 73 0.71 -11.28 28.03
C TYR A 73 1.09 -10.09 27.13
N LEU A 74 2.31 -10.04 26.61
CA LEU A 74 2.77 -8.97 25.71
C LEU A 74 1.97 -8.93 24.41
N SER A 75 1.53 -10.08 23.93
CA SER A 75 0.65 -10.15 22.77
C SER A 75 -0.73 -9.56 23.03
N ASN A 76 -1.26 -9.84 24.19
CA ASN A 76 -2.57 -9.33 24.58
C ASN A 76 -2.52 -7.81 24.80
N LEU A 77 -1.43 -7.27 25.37
CA LEU A 77 -1.21 -5.82 25.44
C LEU A 77 -1.14 -5.18 24.05
N TYR A 78 -0.50 -5.82 23.09
CA TYR A 78 -0.47 -5.32 21.71
C TYR A 78 -1.87 -5.34 21.08
N SER A 79 -2.66 -6.39 21.34
CA SER A 79 -4.06 -6.47 20.91
C SER A 79 -4.88 -5.30 21.46
N GLN A 80 -4.76 -5.03 22.76
CA GLN A 80 -5.44 -3.91 23.40
C GLN A 80 -5.05 -2.56 22.76
N LYS A 81 -3.77 -2.35 22.49
CA LYS A 81 -3.29 -1.12 21.83
C LYS A 81 -3.90 -0.92 20.43
N VAL A 82 -4.04 -1.99 19.65
CA VAL A 82 -4.48 -1.91 18.24
C VAL A 82 -6.00 -1.90 18.09
N THR A 83 -6.70 -2.65 18.94
CA THR A 83 -8.14 -2.87 18.80
C THR A 83 -8.98 -2.20 19.88
N GLY A 84 -8.35 -1.60 20.89
CA GLY A 84 -9.05 -1.06 22.08
C GLY A 84 -9.56 -2.13 23.04
N SER A 85 -9.41 -3.40 22.73
CA SER A 85 -9.93 -4.52 23.51
C SER A 85 -8.84 -5.54 23.81
N TYR A 86 -8.96 -6.16 24.99
CA TYR A 86 -8.08 -7.22 25.43
C TYR A 86 -8.58 -8.55 24.84
N PHE A 87 -7.93 -9.01 23.80
CA PHE A 87 -8.23 -10.32 23.23
C PHE A 87 -7.13 -11.31 23.64
N ASP A 88 -7.55 -12.47 24.06
CA ASP A 88 -6.63 -13.61 24.20
C ASP A 88 -6.21 -14.09 22.81
N ARG A 89 -5.35 -13.31 22.18
CA ARG A 89 -4.69 -13.75 20.96
C ARG A 89 -3.61 -14.71 21.36
N SER A 90 -3.92 -15.98 21.26
CA SER A 90 -2.89 -16.99 21.36
C SER A 90 -1.80 -16.68 20.31
N ILE A 91 -0.69 -16.11 20.75
CA ILE A 91 0.55 -16.29 20.02
C ILE A 91 1.01 -17.70 20.39
N ASN A 92 0.23 -18.68 20.00
CA ASN A 92 0.58 -20.07 20.20
C ASN A 92 1.77 -20.47 19.35
N ASN A 93 2.22 -19.56 18.47
CA ASN A 93 3.31 -19.84 17.58
C ASN A 93 4.30 -18.68 17.60
N LEU A 94 5.41 -18.87 18.28
CA LEU A 94 6.60 -18.00 18.23
C LEU A 94 7.46 -18.28 16.99
N ASP A 95 6.99 -19.15 16.08
CA ASP A 95 7.72 -19.46 14.87
C ASP A 95 7.98 -18.22 14.03
N PRO A 96 9.14 -18.17 13.40
CA PRO A 96 9.43 -17.10 12.48
C PRO A 96 8.42 -17.07 11.34
N VAL A 97 7.81 -15.94 11.12
CA VAL A 97 6.88 -15.75 9.99
C VAL A 97 7.61 -15.12 8.81
N GLU A 98 7.31 -15.60 7.63
CA GLU A 98 7.84 -15.03 6.41
C GLU A 98 7.24 -13.66 6.15
N ARG A 99 8.08 -12.76 5.69
CA ARG A 99 7.72 -11.42 5.23
C ARG A 99 8.52 -11.10 3.98
N TYR A 100 8.01 -10.16 3.22
CA TYR A 100 8.59 -9.69 1.97
C TYR A 100 8.88 -8.20 2.11
N ILE A 101 10.15 -7.83 1.97
CA ILE A 101 10.61 -6.46 2.09
C ILE A 101 10.71 -5.87 0.71
N ALA A 102 9.96 -4.80 0.48
CA ALA A 102 10.07 -4.03 -0.75
C ALA A 102 11.40 -3.26 -0.82
N PRO A 103 11.92 -3.00 -2.02
CA PRO A 103 13.04 -2.10 -2.18
C PRO A 103 12.68 -0.67 -1.73
N PRO A 104 13.63 0.12 -1.23
CA PRO A 104 13.37 1.47 -0.73
C PRO A 104 12.83 2.42 -1.81
N ASN A 105 13.17 2.20 -3.07
CA ASN A 105 12.72 2.97 -4.22
C ASN A 105 11.47 2.38 -4.91
N LEU A 106 10.60 1.70 -4.16
CA LEU A 106 9.41 1.00 -4.70
C LEU A 106 8.52 1.90 -5.56
N ILE A 107 8.27 3.15 -5.12
CA ILE A 107 7.43 4.11 -5.86
C ILE A 107 8.03 4.40 -7.24
N SER A 108 9.32 4.73 -7.28
CA SER A 108 10.02 5.00 -8.54
C SER A 108 9.98 3.79 -9.48
N LEU A 109 10.25 2.59 -8.96
CA LEU A 109 10.20 1.36 -9.75
C LEU A 109 8.79 1.05 -10.29
N MET A 110 7.75 1.27 -9.50
CA MET A 110 6.37 1.09 -9.96
C MET A 110 5.96 2.11 -11.02
N ALA A 111 6.56 3.29 -11.03
CA ALA A 111 6.26 4.33 -11.99
C ALA A 111 6.98 4.13 -13.34
N GLU A 112 7.99 3.27 -13.41
CA GLU A 112 8.72 2.99 -14.63
C GLU A 112 7.80 2.47 -15.75
N GLY A 113 7.78 3.18 -16.87
CA GLY A 113 6.95 2.84 -18.03
C GLY A 113 5.45 3.05 -17.83
N VAL A 114 5.05 3.78 -16.79
CA VAL A 114 3.66 4.20 -16.56
C VAL A 114 3.47 5.63 -17.07
N ASN A 115 2.39 5.86 -17.82
CA ASN A 115 2.05 7.20 -18.28
C ASN A 115 1.38 7.99 -17.16
N VAL A 116 2.06 9.03 -16.65
CA VAL A 116 1.56 9.90 -15.57
C VAL A 116 1.43 11.33 -16.08
N SER A 117 0.21 11.86 -16.04
CA SER A 117 -0.13 13.25 -16.34
C SER A 117 -0.27 14.03 -15.04
N TYR A 118 0.67 14.93 -14.76
CA TYR A 118 0.70 15.73 -13.55
C TYR A 118 -0.23 16.95 -13.62
N ARG A 119 -0.52 17.58 -12.48
CA ARG A 119 -1.40 18.75 -12.31
C ARG A 119 -2.80 18.52 -12.89
N LYS A 120 -3.27 17.27 -12.81
CA LYS A 120 -4.59 16.83 -13.25
C LYS A 120 -5.44 16.42 -12.07
N THR A 121 -6.45 17.21 -11.77
CA THR A 121 -7.38 16.95 -10.67
C THR A 121 -8.71 16.51 -11.25
N LEU A 122 -9.36 15.54 -10.62
CA LEU A 122 -10.76 15.21 -10.90
C LEU A 122 -11.62 16.36 -10.39
N LEU A 123 -12.29 17.08 -11.29
CA LEU A 123 -13.09 18.26 -10.97
C LEU A 123 -14.58 17.96 -10.83
N ASN A 124 -15.10 17.04 -11.63
CA ASN A 124 -16.51 16.66 -11.60
C ASN A 124 -16.73 15.25 -12.13
N LEU A 125 -17.94 14.73 -11.93
CA LEU A 125 -18.31 13.39 -12.32
C LEU A 125 -18.61 13.21 -13.81
N SER A 126 -18.76 14.27 -14.57
CA SER A 126 -18.98 14.18 -16.01
C SER A 126 -17.81 13.57 -16.75
N GLU A 127 -16.61 13.61 -16.15
CA GLU A 127 -15.41 12.92 -16.68
C GLU A 127 -15.54 11.39 -16.67
N PHE A 128 -16.52 10.84 -15.92
CA PHE A 128 -16.76 9.39 -15.84
C PHE A 128 -17.55 8.82 -17.01
N SER A 129 -18.12 9.64 -17.88
CA SER A 129 -19.08 9.17 -18.86
C SER A 129 -18.49 8.39 -20.04
N GLU A 130 -17.20 8.56 -20.34
CA GLU A 130 -16.63 8.01 -21.58
C GLU A 130 -15.64 6.86 -21.40
N LYS A 131 -14.99 6.74 -20.26
CA LYS A 131 -13.92 5.73 -20.02
C LYS A 131 -14.01 5.14 -18.63
N PRO A 132 -13.69 3.85 -18.46
CA PRO A 132 -13.55 3.26 -17.13
C PRO A 132 -12.52 4.02 -16.30
N ILE A 133 -12.91 4.39 -15.07
CA ILE A 133 -12.09 5.15 -14.14
C ILE A 133 -11.84 4.34 -12.87
N ILE A 134 -10.61 4.36 -12.40
CA ILE A 134 -10.22 3.88 -11.08
C ILE A 134 -9.79 5.08 -10.25
N SER A 135 -10.45 5.29 -9.12
CA SER A 135 -10.08 6.35 -8.18
C SER A 135 -9.30 5.77 -7.01
N THR A 136 -8.13 6.32 -6.76
CA THR A 136 -7.36 6.11 -5.53
C THR A 136 -7.28 7.38 -4.68
N ILE A 137 -8.16 8.36 -4.99
CA ILE A 137 -8.34 9.59 -4.23
C ILE A 137 -8.89 9.23 -2.83
N PRO A 138 -8.43 9.90 -1.76
CA PRO A 138 -8.97 9.67 -0.42
C PRO A 138 -10.49 9.80 -0.39
N MET A 139 -11.18 8.84 0.24
CA MET A 139 -12.63 8.75 0.27
C MET A 139 -13.33 10.05 0.69
N PRO A 140 -12.88 10.83 1.71
CA PRO A 140 -13.53 12.08 2.07
C PRO A 140 -13.52 13.13 0.94
N VAL A 141 -12.48 13.11 0.09
CA VAL A 141 -12.39 14.01 -1.06
C VAL A 141 -13.34 13.54 -2.16
N LEU A 142 -13.37 12.25 -2.43
CA LEU A 142 -14.27 11.66 -3.42
C LEU A 142 -15.74 11.89 -3.04
N MET A 143 -16.11 11.69 -1.77
CA MET A 143 -17.47 11.94 -1.27
C MET A 143 -17.91 13.41 -1.48
N LYS A 144 -17.01 14.37 -1.26
CA LYS A 144 -17.32 15.79 -1.56
C LYS A 144 -17.57 16.05 -3.05
N LEU A 145 -16.83 15.36 -3.93
CA LEU A 145 -17.00 15.49 -5.37
C LEU A 145 -18.30 14.84 -5.88
N THR A 146 -18.78 13.83 -5.16
CA THR A 146 -20.00 13.07 -5.50
C THR A 146 -21.26 13.58 -4.81
N ASN A 147 -21.14 14.61 -3.95
CA ASN A 147 -22.24 15.11 -3.10
C ASN A 147 -22.87 14.01 -2.23
N TRP A 148 -22.04 13.13 -1.72
CA TRP A 148 -22.44 12.02 -0.84
C TRP A 148 -22.32 12.39 0.61
#